data_366975077c58b52ea68f822442f4f3f9
#
_entry.id   366975077c58b52ea68f822442f4f3f9
#
_cell.length_a   1.000
_cell.length_b   1.000
_cell.length_c   1.000
_cell.angle_alpha   90.00
_cell.angle_beta   90.00
_cell.angle_gamma   90.00
#
_symmetry.space_group_name_H-M   'P 1'
#
loop_
_entity.id
_entity.type
_entity.pdbx_description
1 polymer ?
#
loop_
_entity_poly.entity_id
_entity_poly.type
_entity_poly.pdbx_seq_one_letter_code
_entity_poly.pdbx_strand_id
1 'polypeptide(L)'
;GFIFFLALSRFKVYRVLGSGWGRKSKYSLLGSLRGAAQTISYEVCLVFISFFPFVFLGVYDLYEYLNTGLIRLWLLVLVCLWLIVIFAETNRAPLDFSEGERELVSGFNTEYGAMEFAFLFLGEYGQIIFLSFVTILLWVPLKIFWIIVLGVLKSLFFIWVRSTYPRFRYDLLMGLAWS
;
A
#
# COMPACT_ATOMS: atom_id res chain seq x y z
N GLY A 1 -8.89 17.12 -3.23
CA GLY A 1 -8.89 15.84 -3.80
C GLY A 1 -7.74 14.94 -3.37
N PHE A 2 -6.73 14.77 -4.21
CA PHE A 2 -5.67 13.76 -4.01
C PHE A 2 -4.81 13.99 -2.75
N ILE A 3 -4.48 15.24 -2.43
CA ILE A 3 -3.73 15.58 -1.19
C ILE A 3 -4.49 15.14 0.07
N PHE A 4 -5.81 15.31 0.09
CA PHE A 4 -6.63 14.87 1.21
C PHE A 4 -6.59 13.34 1.40
N PHE A 5 -6.59 12.59 0.29
CA PHE A 5 -6.40 11.14 0.31
C PHE A 5 -5.05 10.77 0.94
N LEU A 6 -3.95 11.40 0.51
CA LEU A 6 -2.62 11.15 1.08
C LEU A 6 -2.55 11.49 2.58
N ALA A 7 -3.25 12.51 3.01
CA ALA A 7 -3.34 12.85 4.43
C ALA A 7 -4.11 11.79 5.24
N LEU A 8 -5.17 11.21 4.68
CA LEU A 8 -5.94 10.15 5.33
C LEU A 8 -5.18 8.82 5.41
N SER A 9 -4.36 8.49 4.41
CA SER A 9 -3.59 7.24 4.41
C SER A 9 -2.65 7.15 5.61
N ARG A 10 -2.13 8.27 6.12
CA ARG A 10 -1.25 8.35 7.30
C ARG A 10 -1.89 7.82 8.60
N PHE A 11 -3.20 7.86 8.72
CA PHE A 11 -3.87 7.31 9.91
C PHE A 11 -3.74 5.79 10.04
N LYS A 12 -3.34 5.09 8.97
CA LYS A 12 -3.04 3.67 9.01
C LYS A 12 -1.94 3.32 10.03
N VAL A 13 -0.92 4.15 10.16
CA VAL A 13 0.18 3.93 11.11
C VAL A 13 -0.33 3.82 12.54
N TYR A 14 -1.25 4.69 12.93
CA TYR A 14 -1.85 4.67 14.28
C TYR A 14 -2.66 3.40 14.52
N ARG A 15 -3.33 2.87 13.50
CA ARG A 15 -4.05 1.58 13.58
C ARG A 15 -3.09 0.45 13.91
N VAL A 16 -1.95 0.36 13.21
CA VAL A 16 -0.94 -0.70 13.42
C VAL A 16 -0.29 -0.57 14.80
N LEU A 17 0.11 0.63 15.21
CA LEU A 17 0.69 0.87 16.52
C LEU A 17 -0.30 0.59 17.65
N GLY A 18 -1.54 1.06 17.51
CA GLY A 18 -2.59 0.85 18.52
C GLY A 18 -2.94 -0.61 18.70
N SER A 19 -2.96 -1.39 17.60
CA SER A 19 -3.20 -2.83 17.66
C SER A 19 -2.09 -3.56 18.42
N GLY A 20 -0.82 -3.25 18.16
CA GLY A 20 0.30 -3.86 18.86
C GLY A 20 0.40 -3.47 20.33
N TRP A 21 0.09 -2.21 20.67
CA TRP A 21 0.12 -1.72 22.05
C TRP A 21 -1.00 -2.31 22.92
N GLY A 22 -2.18 -2.46 22.37
CA GLY A 22 -3.34 -3.01 23.09
C GLY A 22 -3.15 -4.43 23.62
N ARG A 23 -2.22 -5.20 23.06
CA ARG A 23 -1.99 -6.62 23.41
C ARG A 23 -1.01 -6.87 24.56
N LYS A 24 -0.27 -5.88 25.02
CA LYS A 24 0.69 -5.98 26.13
C LYS A 24 1.75 -7.09 25.98
N SER A 25 1.88 -7.72 24.80
CA SER A 25 2.91 -8.72 24.51
C SER A 25 4.12 -8.07 23.84
N LYS A 26 5.34 -8.51 24.21
CA LYS A 26 6.60 -7.98 23.64
C LYS A 26 6.70 -8.23 22.13
N TYR A 27 6.23 -9.38 21.66
CA TYR A 27 6.27 -9.77 20.24
C TYR A 27 5.28 -8.96 19.39
N SER A 28 4.08 -8.72 19.92
CA SER A 28 3.07 -7.89 19.27
C SER A 28 3.56 -6.43 19.11
N LEU A 29 4.20 -5.89 20.14
CA LEU A 29 4.76 -4.54 20.10
C LEU A 29 5.93 -4.43 19.10
N LEU A 30 6.83 -5.42 19.05
CA LEU A 30 7.90 -5.48 18.07
C LEU A 30 7.36 -5.57 16.63
N GLY A 31 6.35 -6.41 16.39
CA GLY A 31 5.69 -6.55 15.10
C GLY A 31 5.05 -5.25 14.63
N SER A 32 4.33 -4.56 15.53
CA SER A 32 3.71 -3.28 15.21
C SER A 32 4.72 -2.15 14.95
N LEU A 33 5.84 -2.10 15.68
CA LEU A 33 6.91 -1.12 15.43
C LEU A 33 7.58 -1.36 14.08
N ARG A 34 7.88 -2.60 13.71
CA ARG A 34 8.42 -2.94 12.38
C ARG A 34 7.44 -2.57 11.27
N GLY A 35 6.15 -2.91 11.43
CA GLY A 35 5.10 -2.55 10.47
C GLY A 35 4.92 -1.03 10.35
N ALA A 36 4.96 -0.29 11.46
CA ALA A 36 4.87 1.16 11.44
C ALA A 36 6.09 1.80 10.75
N ALA A 37 7.31 1.33 11.03
CA ALA A 37 8.51 1.82 10.36
C ALA A 37 8.47 1.59 8.84
N GLN A 38 8.00 0.42 8.42
CA GLN A 38 7.81 0.09 7.00
C GLN A 38 6.79 1.03 6.36
N THR A 39 5.60 1.17 6.94
CA THR A 39 4.54 2.02 6.36
C THR A 39 4.97 3.48 6.28
N ILE A 40 5.61 4.04 7.30
CA ILE A 40 6.10 5.43 7.28
C ILE A 40 7.12 5.64 6.15
N SER A 41 8.09 4.73 6.00
CA SER A 41 9.13 4.84 4.97
C SER A 41 8.55 4.77 3.56
N TYR A 42 7.67 3.82 3.29
CA TYR A 42 7.09 3.66 1.96
C TYR A 42 6.00 4.68 1.63
N GLU A 43 5.34 5.24 2.64
CA GLU A 43 4.39 6.33 2.44
C GLU A 43 5.07 7.59 1.88
N VAL A 44 6.28 7.91 2.33
CA VAL A 44 7.07 9.01 1.77
C VAL A 44 7.36 8.77 0.29
N CYS A 45 7.83 7.56 -0.07
CA CYS A 45 8.07 7.18 -1.47
C CYS A 45 6.78 7.27 -2.30
N LEU A 46 5.65 6.80 -1.75
CA LEU A 46 4.35 6.85 -2.40
C LEU A 46 3.93 8.29 -2.73
N VAL A 47 4.13 9.23 -1.80
CA VAL A 47 3.83 10.64 -2.02
C VAL A 47 4.66 11.20 -3.18
N PHE A 48 5.97 10.99 -3.20
CA PHE A 48 6.83 11.50 -4.27
C PHE A 48 6.46 10.93 -5.63
N ILE A 49 6.31 9.61 -5.75
CA ILE A 49 5.99 8.96 -7.01
C ILE A 49 4.60 9.36 -7.52
N SER A 50 3.62 9.53 -6.62
CA SER A 50 2.26 9.94 -6.99
C SER A 50 2.16 11.41 -7.36
N PHE A 51 2.98 12.28 -6.76
CA PHE A 51 2.99 13.71 -7.07
C PHE A 51 3.65 14.02 -8.41
N PHE A 52 4.62 13.22 -8.81
CA PHE A 52 5.38 13.44 -10.05
C PHE A 52 4.50 13.63 -11.29
N PRO A 53 3.50 12.78 -11.59
CA PRO A 53 2.62 12.97 -12.73
C PRO A 53 1.81 14.28 -12.68
N PHE A 54 1.39 14.73 -11.50
CA PHE A 54 0.64 15.99 -11.35
C PHE A 54 1.51 17.20 -11.65
N VAL A 55 2.74 17.20 -11.14
CA VAL A 55 3.73 18.29 -11.39
C VAL A 55 4.14 18.30 -12.84
N PHE A 56 4.40 17.14 -13.44
CA PHE A 56 4.82 17.03 -14.84
C PHE A 56 3.76 17.53 -15.83
N LEU A 57 2.49 17.27 -15.53
CA LEU A 57 1.36 17.71 -16.35
C LEU A 57 0.89 19.15 -16.02
N GLY A 58 1.35 19.71 -14.89
CA GLY A 58 0.90 21.02 -14.40
C GLY A 58 -0.56 21.07 -13.95
N VAL A 59 -1.20 19.91 -13.72
CA VAL A 59 -2.62 19.78 -13.41
C VAL A 59 -2.78 19.21 -12.00
N TYR A 60 -3.41 19.96 -11.11
CA TYR A 60 -3.59 19.55 -9.70
C TYR A 60 -5.00 19.03 -9.38
N ASP A 61 -5.97 19.28 -10.26
CA ASP A 61 -7.32 18.79 -10.13
C ASP A 61 -7.48 17.40 -10.75
N LEU A 62 -8.07 16.46 -9.99
CA LEU A 62 -8.29 15.10 -10.45
C LEU A 62 -9.17 15.01 -11.69
N TYR A 63 -10.13 15.91 -11.82
CA TYR A 63 -11.02 15.94 -12.98
C TYR A 63 -10.27 16.32 -14.26
N GLU A 64 -9.47 17.38 -14.22
CA GLU A 64 -8.62 17.80 -15.35
C GLU A 64 -7.55 16.74 -15.64
N TYR A 65 -6.97 16.14 -14.60
CA TYR A 65 -5.99 15.07 -14.73
C TYR A 65 -6.55 13.86 -15.51
N LEU A 66 -7.80 13.49 -15.30
CA LEU A 66 -8.45 12.39 -16.04
C LEU A 66 -8.57 12.70 -17.55
N ASN A 67 -8.64 13.97 -17.92
CA ASN A 67 -8.75 14.41 -19.30
C ASN A 67 -7.42 14.54 -20.05
N THR A 68 -6.26 14.42 -19.37
CA THR A 68 -4.92 14.58 -19.99
C THR A 68 -4.54 13.49 -20.99
N GLY A 69 -5.32 12.43 -21.10
CA GLY A 69 -5.21 11.42 -22.17
C GLY A 69 -3.88 10.67 -22.20
N LEU A 70 -3.36 10.44 -23.41
CA LEU A 70 -2.22 9.56 -23.71
C LEU A 70 -0.87 10.02 -23.13
N ILE A 71 -0.73 11.28 -22.73
CA ILE A 71 0.54 11.81 -22.20
C ILE A 71 1.00 11.05 -20.97
N ARG A 72 0.06 10.50 -20.18
CA ARG A 72 0.36 9.68 -19.00
C ARG A 72 1.09 8.37 -19.31
N LEU A 73 0.97 7.84 -20.52
CA LEU A 73 1.63 6.59 -20.92
C LEU A 73 3.16 6.74 -21.00
N TRP A 74 3.69 7.94 -21.19
CA TRP A 74 5.14 8.19 -21.16
C TRP A 74 5.75 7.96 -19.78
N LEU A 75 4.92 7.94 -18.73
CA LEU A 75 5.33 7.74 -17.36
C LEU A 75 5.34 6.26 -16.95
N LEU A 76 5.25 5.32 -17.89
CA LEU A 76 5.18 3.86 -17.61
C LEU A 76 6.36 3.34 -16.77
N VAL A 77 7.54 3.94 -16.90
CA VAL A 77 8.70 3.55 -16.07
C VAL A 77 8.40 3.73 -14.58
N LEU A 78 7.69 4.81 -14.22
CA LEU A 78 7.31 5.05 -12.83
C LEU A 78 6.25 4.07 -12.32
N VAL A 79 5.51 3.42 -13.21
CA VAL A 79 4.53 2.38 -12.81
C VAL A 79 5.20 1.21 -12.13
N CYS A 80 6.39 0.81 -12.58
CA CYS A 80 7.13 -0.29 -11.94
C CYS A 80 7.52 0.07 -10.49
N LEU A 81 8.06 1.27 -10.28
CA LEU A 81 8.39 1.77 -8.95
C LEU A 81 7.13 1.92 -8.08
N TRP A 82 6.06 2.46 -8.65
CA TRP A 82 4.76 2.58 -8.00
C TRP A 82 4.23 1.23 -7.51
N LEU A 83 4.33 0.18 -8.33
CA LEU A 83 3.88 -1.16 -7.96
C LEU A 83 4.66 -1.72 -6.76
N ILE A 84 5.99 -1.56 -6.75
CA ILE A 84 6.82 -2.01 -5.63
C ILE A 84 6.40 -1.30 -4.34
N VAL A 85 6.22 0.02 -4.40
CA VAL A 85 5.82 0.82 -3.25
C VAL A 85 4.43 0.43 -2.73
N ILE A 86 3.47 0.16 -3.62
CA ILE A 86 2.14 -0.31 -3.21
C ILE A 86 2.21 -1.67 -2.51
N PHE A 87 3.00 -2.62 -3.02
CA PHE A 87 3.16 -3.92 -2.35
C PHE A 87 3.76 -3.76 -0.95
N ALA A 88 4.72 -2.87 -0.78
CA ALA A 88 5.31 -2.57 0.53
C ALA A 88 4.32 -1.85 1.46
N GLU A 89 3.50 -0.95 0.93
CA GLU A 89 2.49 -0.21 1.67
C GLU A 89 1.34 -1.10 2.16
N THR A 90 0.95 -2.12 1.39
CA THR A 90 -0.12 -3.04 1.78
C THR A 90 0.29 -4.05 2.86
N ASN A 91 1.57 -4.10 3.24
CA ASN A 91 2.13 -5.05 4.22
C ASN A 91 1.75 -6.51 3.94
N ARG A 92 1.68 -6.90 2.65
CA ARG A 92 1.33 -8.27 2.24
C ARG A 92 2.50 -8.93 1.52
N ALA A 93 2.51 -10.26 1.56
CA ALA A 93 3.52 -11.02 0.83
C ALA A 93 3.64 -10.51 -0.63
N PRO A 94 4.85 -10.30 -1.17
CA PRO A 94 6.18 -10.73 -0.67
C PRO A 94 6.82 -9.83 0.40
N LEU A 95 6.22 -8.69 0.78
CA LEU A 95 6.81 -7.65 1.63
C LEU A 95 6.14 -7.57 3.02
N ASP A 96 5.65 -8.70 3.52
CA ASP A 96 4.94 -8.84 4.78
C ASP A 96 5.88 -9.20 5.94
N PHE A 97 6.37 -8.16 6.62
CA PHE A 97 7.28 -8.32 7.77
C PHE A 97 6.59 -8.09 9.12
N SER A 98 5.44 -7.46 9.12
CA SER A 98 4.66 -7.20 10.33
C SER A 98 3.99 -8.47 10.87
N GLU A 99 3.69 -9.43 9.98
CA GLU A 99 3.05 -10.70 10.26
C GLU A 99 3.99 -11.91 10.13
N GLY A 100 5.30 -11.70 10.06
CA GLY A 100 6.28 -12.75 9.86
C GLY A 100 6.16 -13.88 10.89
N GLU A 101 5.37 -14.92 10.59
CA GLU A 101 5.07 -16.05 11.48
C GLU A 101 6.30 -16.75 12.06
N ARG A 102 7.40 -16.79 11.28
CA ARG A 102 8.65 -17.45 11.70
C ARG A 102 9.44 -16.64 12.72
N GLU A 103 9.26 -15.32 12.78
CA GLU A 103 10.02 -14.43 13.65
C GLU A 103 9.21 -13.90 14.82
N LEU A 104 7.90 -13.69 14.64
CA LEU A 104 7.05 -12.93 15.56
C LEU A 104 5.76 -13.67 15.98
N VAL A 105 5.58 -14.95 15.62
CA VAL A 105 4.38 -15.74 15.99
C VAL A 105 3.07 -15.01 15.62
N SER A 106 2.87 -14.65 14.36
CA SER A 106 1.77 -13.81 13.82
C SER A 106 1.90 -12.30 14.08
N GLY A 107 3.00 -11.81 14.64
CA GLY A 107 3.29 -10.39 14.80
C GLY A 107 2.25 -9.63 15.61
N PHE A 108 1.75 -8.52 15.08
CA PHE A 108 0.78 -7.67 15.79
C PHE A 108 -0.64 -8.28 15.87
N ASN A 109 -0.93 -9.35 15.12
CA ASN A 109 -2.23 -10.03 15.10
C ASN A 109 -2.35 -11.14 16.14
N THR A 110 -1.34 -11.38 16.99
CA THR A 110 -1.40 -12.40 18.04
C THR A 110 -2.51 -12.12 19.06
N GLU A 111 -3.28 -13.16 19.40
CA GLU A 111 -4.29 -13.13 20.47
C GLU A 111 -5.47 -12.16 20.28
N TYR A 112 -5.77 -11.75 19.05
CA TYR A 112 -6.96 -10.95 18.77
C TYR A 112 -8.25 -11.76 18.90
N GLY A 113 -9.28 -11.15 19.54
CA GLY A 113 -10.64 -11.69 19.52
C GLY A 113 -11.18 -11.77 18.08
N ALA A 114 -12.07 -12.73 17.82
CA ALA A 114 -12.55 -13.01 16.46
C ALA A 114 -13.06 -11.77 15.72
N MET A 115 -13.77 -10.89 16.40
CA MET A 115 -14.38 -9.71 15.81
C MET A 115 -13.34 -8.62 15.48
N GLU A 116 -12.43 -8.35 16.38
CA GLU A 116 -11.36 -7.36 16.16
C GLU A 116 -10.40 -7.81 15.05
N PHE A 117 -10.09 -9.10 15.02
CA PHE A 117 -9.30 -9.71 13.96
C PHE A 117 -9.97 -9.54 12.59
N ALA A 118 -11.28 -9.79 12.49
CA ALA A 118 -12.04 -9.60 11.26
C ALA A 118 -11.99 -8.15 10.76
N PHE A 119 -12.11 -7.15 11.65
CA PHE A 119 -12.01 -5.74 11.27
C PHE A 119 -10.61 -5.34 10.77
N LEU A 120 -9.55 -5.89 11.35
CA LEU A 120 -8.18 -5.65 10.86
C LEU A 120 -8.02 -6.16 9.42
N PHE A 121 -8.43 -7.39 9.15
CA PHE A 121 -8.35 -7.97 7.80
C PHE A 121 -9.25 -7.24 6.80
N LEU A 122 -10.46 -6.88 7.20
CA LEU A 122 -11.36 -6.09 6.34
C LEU A 122 -10.69 -4.77 5.92
N GLY A 123 -10.03 -4.08 6.85
CA GLY A 123 -9.29 -2.87 6.56
C GLY A 123 -8.12 -3.08 5.62
N GLU A 124 -7.38 -4.19 5.74
CA GLU A 124 -6.26 -4.51 4.85
C GLU A 124 -6.71 -4.88 3.43
N TYR A 125 -7.71 -5.73 3.30
CA TYR A 125 -8.27 -6.06 1.98
C TYR A 125 -8.93 -4.85 1.32
N GLY A 126 -9.63 -4.02 2.10
CA GLY A 126 -10.18 -2.74 1.62
C GLY A 126 -9.10 -1.81 1.07
N GLN A 127 -7.94 -1.76 1.72
CA GLN A 127 -6.80 -0.97 1.26
C GLN A 127 -6.22 -1.51 -0.06
N ILE A 128 -6.09 -2.82 -0.24
CA ILE A 128 -5.63 -3.43 -1.50
C ILE A 128 -6.55 -3.04 -2.65
N ILE A 129 -7.85 -3.20 -2.47
CA ILE A 129 -8.86 -2.83 -3.47
C ILE A 129 -8.74 -1.34 -3.78
N PHE A 130 -8.70 -0.50 -2.77
CA PHE A 130 -8.61 0.95 -2.93
C PHE A 130 -7.35 1.39 -3.70
N LEU A 131 -6.16 0.89 -3.32
CA LEU A 131 -4.91 1.20 -4.00
C LEU A 131 -4.88 0.65 -5.45
N SER A 132 -5.58 -0.46 -5.73
CA SER A 132 -5.71 -0.95 -7.10
C SER A 132 -6.47 0.03 -7.99
N PHE A 133 -7.57 0.62 -7.50
CA PHE A 133 -8.31 1.65 -8.22
C PHE A 133 -7.51 2.93 -8.39
N VAL A 134 -6.83 3.39 -7.34
CA VAL A 134 -5.93 4.57 -7.41
C VAL A 134 -4.84 4.36 -8.45
N THR A 135 -4.27 3.17 -8.56
CA THR A 135 -3.26 2.83 -9.58
C THR A 135 -3.80 3.05 -10.98
N ILE A 136 -4.97 2.51 -11.29
CA ILE A 136 -5.57 2.66 -12.62
C ILE A 136 -5.90 4.13 -12.90
N LEU A 137 -6.44 4.84 -11.92
CA LEU A 137 -6.81 6.25 -12.06
C LEU A 137 -5.58 7.13 -12.35
N LEU A 138 -4.44 6.87 -11.70
CA LEU A 138 -3.23 7.65 -11.88
C LEU A 138 -2.53 7.36 -13.22
N TRP A 139 -2.44 6.09 -13.62
CA TRP A 139 -1.54 5.69 -14.70
C TRP A 139 -2.24 5.40 -16.02
N VAL A 140 -3.53 5.09 -16.02
CA VAL A 140 -4.23 4.68 -17.24
C VAL A 140 -5.32 5.70 -17.62
N PRO A 141 -5.22 6.33 -18.82
CA PRO A 141 -6.21 7.30 -19.29
C PRO A 141 -7.42 6.57 -19.91
N LEU A 142 -8.38 6.15 -19.10
CA LEU A 142 -9.55 5.42 -19.57
C LEU A 142 -10.86 6.02 -19.06
N LYS A 143 -11.95 5.66 -19.74
CA LYS A 143 -13.32 5.98 -19.30
C LYS A 143 -13.64 5.21 -18.01
N ILE A 144 -14.55 5.73 -17.20
CA ILE A 144 -14.92 5.21 -15.87
C ILE A 144 -15.23 3.71 -15.89
N PHE A 145 -15.93 3.21 -16.89
CA PHE A 145 -16.24 1.78 -17.02
C PHE A 145 -14.98 0.90 -17.04
N TRP A 146 -13.98 1.26 -17.85
CA TRP A 146 -12.72 0.52 -17.94
C TRP A 146 -11.87 0.65 -16.68
N ILE A 147 -11.96 1.77 -15.97
CA ILE A 147 -11.29 1.95 -14.68
C ILE A 147 -11.80 0.91 -13.67
N ILE A 148 -13.11 0.65 -13.63
CA ILE A 148 -13.70 -0.34 -12.73
C ILE A 148 -13.20 -1.75 -13.11
N VAL A 149 -13.29 -2.13 -14.37
CA VAL A 149 -12.88 -3.46 -14.83
C VAL A 149 -11.40 -3.72 -14.56
N LEU A 150 -10.53 -2.80 -14.93
CA LEU A 150 -9.09 -2.92 -14.69
C LEU A 150 -8.72 -2.84 -13.22
N GLY A 151 -9.46 -2.07 -12.41
CA GLY A 151 -9.28 -2.02 -10.96
C GLY A 151 -9.51 -3.39 -10.31
N VAL A 152 -10.56 -4.09 -10.72
CA VAL A 152 -10.82 -5.47 -10.26
C VAL A 152 -9.74 -6.43 -10.75
N LEU A 153 -9.34 -6.38 -12.01
CA LEU A 153 -8.26 -7.20 -12.54
C LEU A 153 -6.94 -6.94 -11.80
N LYS A 154 -6.66 -5.69 -11.45
CA LYS A 154 -5.48 -5.31 -10.67
C LYS A 154 -5.53 -5.88 -9.25
N SER A 155 -6.68 -5.87 -8.59
CA SER A 155 -6.81 -6.48 -7.26
C SER A 155 -6.57 -8.00 -7.31
N LEU A 156 -7.04 -8.69 -8.35
CA LEU A 156 -6.72 -10.10 -8.59
C LEU A 156 -5.22 -10.32 -8.83
N PHE A 157 -4.54 -9.40 -9.52
CA PHE A 157 -3.09 -9.45 -9.71
C PHE A 157 -2.34 -9.39 -8.37
N PHE A 158 -2.79 -8.61 -7.39
CA PHE A 158 -2.21 -8.60 -6.05
C PHE A 158 -2.29 -9.99 -5.37
N ILE A 159 -3.43 -10.65 -5.50
CA ILE A 159 -3.63 -12.00 -4.94
C ILE A 159 -2.70 -13.01 -5.63
N TRP A 160 -2.55 -12.90 -6.95
CA TRP A 160 -1.67 -13.78 -7.73
C TRP A 160 -0.20 -13.59 -7.34
N VAL A 161 0.29 -12.36 -7.23
CA VAL A 161 1.66 -12.04 -6.78
C VAL A 161 1.94 -12.60 -5.39
N ARG A 162 0.98 -12.51 -4.48
CA ARG A 162 1.09 -13.09 -3.14
C ARG A 162 1.35 -14.59 -3.15
N SER A 163 0.78 -15.31 -4.11
CA SER A 163 0.94 -16.78 -4.21
C SER A 163 2.23 -17.20 -4.89
N THR A 164 2.83 -16.35 -5.73
CA THR A 164 3.98 -16.69 -6.57
C THR A 164 5.33 -16.32 -5.99
N TYR A 165 5.43 -15.24 -5.24
CA TYR A 165 6.71 -14.73 -4.75
C TYR A 165 7.01 -15.14 -3.31
N PRO A 166 8.29 -15.52 -3.00
CA PRO A 166 8.73 -15.76 -1.63
C PRO A 166 8.85 -14.43 -0.87
N ARG A 167 8.88 -14.48 0.46
CA ARG A 167 9.09 -13.31 1.32
C ARG A 167 10.51 -12.78 1.21
N PHE A 168 10.65 -11.48 1.16
CA PHE A 168 11.94 -10.79 1.25
C PHE A 168 12.36 -10.60 2.71
N ARG A 169 13.64 -10.31 2.94
CA ARG A 169 14.17 -9.99 4.26
C ARG A 169 13.97 -8.51 4.59
N TYR A 170 13.64 -8.19 5.85
CA TYR A 170 13.35 -6.81 6.31
C TYR A 170 14.48 -5.82 5.99
N ASP A 171 15.75 -6.21 6.22
CA ASP A 171 16.92 -5.35 6.00
C ASP A 171 17.03 -4.89 4.54
N LEU A 172 16.79 -5.82 3.59
CA LEU A 172 16.85 -5.53 2.16
C LEU A 172 15.72 -4.56 1.75
N LEU A 173 14.54 -4.74 2.32
CA LEU A 173 13.38 -3.90 2.03
C LEU A 173 13.59 -2.47 2.54
N MET A 174 14.05 -2.29 3.78
CA MET A 174 14.33 -0.96 4.30
C MET A 174 15.47 -0.29 3.55
N GLY A 175 16.51 -1.05 3.15
CA GLY A 175 17.58 -0.55 2.27
C GLY A 175 17.04 -0.03 0.94
N LEU A 176 16.09 -0.73 0.33
CA LEU A 176 15.47 -0.31 -0.94
C LEU A 176 14.62 0.95 -0.81
N ALA A 177 13.99 1.19 0.34
CA ALA A 177 13.20 2.41 0.57
C ALA A 177 14.07 3.68 0.68
N TRP A 178 15.31 3.53 1.17
CA TRP A 178 16.21 4.65 1.43
C TRP A 178 17.33 4.81 0.41
N SER A 179 17.45 3.91 -0.57
CA SER A 179 18.36 4.03 -1.72
C SER A 179 17.73 4.82 -2.87
#